data_6c5b15fe9527f81abff214f0e7890475
#
_entry.id   6c5b15fe9527f81abff214f0e7890475
#
_cell.length_a   1.000
_cell.length_b   1.000
_cell.length_c   1.000
_cell.angle_alpha   90.00
_cell.angle_beta   90.00
_cell.angle_gamma   90.00
#
_symmetry.space_group_name_H-M   'P 1'
#
loop_
_entity.id
_entity.type
_entity.pdbx_description
1 polymer ?
#
loop_
_entity_poly.entity_id
_entity_poly.type
_entity_poly.pdbx_seq_one_letter_code
_entity_poly.pdbx_strand_id
1 'polypeptide(L)'
;YYTKLKYYPGWDRLWPVDQDPDIVVCFPGSAVKLVFWRGIRYGASWVSENENWMSDQSVEAWNNEEGCFEHMQDRHCRFSHVRIIENTEARVVVHWRYAPVSAYDHTWRADPKTGWECWIDEYYYIYPDASAIRNVSWKKGALGEPRQFQETLALLHPGQIGHLAHQMGE
;
A
#
# COMPACT_ATOMS: atom_id res chain seq x y z
N TYR A 1 9.54 12.33 -1.16
CA TYR A 1 10.44 12.52 -0.02
C TYR A 1 9.97 11.72 1.19
N TYR A 2 10.87 11.53 2.15
CA TYR A 2 10.55 10.86 3.41
C TYR A 2 10.12 11.89 4.44
N THR A 3 9.08 11.56 5.21
CA THR A 3 8.58 12.39 6.32
C THR A 3 7.92 11.51 7.38
N LYS A 4 7.76 12.06 8.58
CA LYS A 4 6.85 11.52 9.59
C LYS A 4 5.48 12.16 9.41
N LEU A 5 4.48 11.36 9.16
CA LEU A 5 3.10 11.80 9.12
C LEU A 5 2.48 11.61 10.50
N LYS A 6 1.99 12.68 11.09
CA LYS A 6 1.18 12.64 12.30
C LYS A 6 -0.27 12.81 11.90
N TYR A 7 -0.94 11.70 11.75
CA TYR A 7 -2.35 11.72 11.40
C TYR A 7 -3.24 11.91 12.63
N TYR A 8 -2.94 11.19 13.71
CA TYR A 8 -3.69 11.27 14.96
C TYR A 8 -2.76 11.07 16.15
N PRO A 9 -2.62 12.06 17.07
CA PRO A 9 -1.65 11.98 18.17
C PRO A 9 -1.84 10.79 19.11
N GLY A 10 -3.08 10.30 19.26
CA GLY A 10 -3.37 9.12 20.06
C GLY A 10 -2.82 7.84 19.43
N TRP A 11 -2.79 7.74 18.12
CA TRP A 11 -2.24 6.60 17.41
C TRP A 11 -0.72 6.58 17.44
N ASP A 12 -0.09 7.75 17.35
CA ASP A 12 1.36 7.88 17.50
C ASP A 12 1.86 7.40 18.88
N ARG A 13 0.99 7.36 19.89
CA ARG A 13 1.30 6.83 21.23
C ARG A 13 1.04 5.34 21.34
N LEU A 14 0.00 4.84 20.69
CA LEU A 14 -0.36 3.42 20.69
C LEU A 14 0.57 2.60 19.81
N TRP A 15 1.09 3.23 18.79
CA TRP A 15 1.98 2.64 17.80
C TRP A 15 3.22 3.52 17.71
N PRO A 16 4.15 3.42 18.70
CA PRO A 16 5.38 4.18 18.61
C PRO A 16 6.07 3.79 17.31
N VAL A 17 5.81 4.61 16.34
CA VAL A 17 6.44 4.54 15.05
C VAL A 17 7.85 5.01 15.29
N ASP A 18 8.74 4.08 15.38
CA ASP A 18 10.13 4.37 15.47
C ASP A 18 10.61 5.17 14.25
N GLN A 19 11.86 5.30 14.08
CA GLN A 19 12.52 6.25 13.20
C GLN A 19 12.32 5.98 11.70
N ASP A 20 11.53 4.98 11.35
CA ASP A 20 11.29 4.65 9.95
C ASP A 20 10.46 5.74 9.27
N PRO A 21 10.97 6.34 8.19
CA PRO A 21 10.29 7.43 7.52
C PRO A 21 9.07 6.95 6.75
N ASP A 22 8.04 7.78 6.72
CA ASP A 22 6.95 7.64 5.76
C ASP A 22 7.36 8.18 4.39
N ILE A 23 6.67 7.72 3.34
CA ILE A 23 6.88 8.24 1.99
C ILE A 23 5.65 9.04 1.58
N VAL A 24 5.88 10.25 1.10
CA VAL A 24 4.87 11.13 0.50
C VAL A 24 5.33 11.50 -0.89
N VAL A 25 4.55 11.14 -1.91
CA VAL A 25 4.76 11.57 -3.29
C VAL A 25 3.79 12.70 -3.58
N CYS A 26 4.35 13.86 -3.93
CA CYS A 26 3.60 15.06 -4.29
C CYS A 26 3.67 15.25 -5.80
N PHE A 27 2.62 15.79 -6.40
CA PHE A 27 2.50 16.02 -7.83
C PHE A 27 2.60 17.51 -8.15
N PRO A 28 3.28 17.91 -9.24
CA PRO A 28 3.36 19.28 -9.66
C PRO A 28 1.97 19.89 -9.91
N GLY A 29 1.68 21.02 -9.28
CA GLY A 29 0.42 21.73 -9.48
C GLY A 29 -0.84 21.06 -8.92
N SER A 30 -0.71 19.99 -8.14
CA SER A 30 -1.82 19.28 -7.52
C SER A 30 -1.66 19.20 -6.00
N ALA A 31 -2.75 19.29 -5.27
CA ALA A 31 -2.79 19.04 -3.84
C ALA A 31 -2.95 17.55 -3.49
N VAL A 32 -3.26 16.72 -4.48
CA VAL A 32 -3.33 15.26 -4.33
C VAL A 32 -1.95 14.69 -3.99
N LYS A 33 -1.92 13.66 -3.17
CA LYS A 33 -0.69 12.96 -2.77
C LYS A 33 -0.89 11.46 -2.84
N LEU A 34 0.18 10.73 -3.10
CA LEU A 34 0.22 9.29 -2.86
C LEU A 34 1.13 9.04 -1.66
N VAL A 35 0.57 8.42 -0.63
CA VAL A 35 1.18 8.31 0.69
C VAL A 35 1.36 6.85 1.08
N PHE A 36 2.52 6.54 1.64
CA PHE A 36 2.83 5.25 2.26
C PHE A 36 3.16 5.52 3.72
N TRP A 37 2.14 5.40 4.56
CA TRP A 37 2.23 5.76 5.96
C TRP A 37 2.31 4.52 6.86
N ARG A 38 3.24 4.54 7.81
CA ARG A 38 3.41 3.43 8.75
C ARG A 38 2.14 3.11 9.55
N GLY A 39 1.31 4.09 9.86
CA GLY A 39 0.06 3.88 10.59
C GLY A 39 -0.91 2.91 9.92
N ILE A 40 -0.80 2.74 8.61
CA ILE A 40 -1.51 1.74 7.80
C ILE A 40 -0.56 0.72 7.17
N ARG A 41 0.58 0.47 7.80
CA ARG A 41 1.61 -0.51 7.40
C ARG A 41 2.11 -0.29 5.98
N TYR A 42 2.23 0.98 5.62
CA TYR A 42 2.70 1.44 4.32
C TYR A 42 1.82 1.04 3.12
N GLY A 43 0.57 0.60 3.33
CA GLY A 43 -0.39 0.47 2.24
C GLY A 43 -0.51 1.79 1.48
N ALA A 44 -0.50 1.72 0.15
CA ALA A 44 -0.60 2.91 -0.68
C ALA A 44 -1.94 3.61 -0.48
N SER A 45 -1.89 4.91 -0.22
CA SER A 45 -3.08 5.73 0.02
C SER A 45 -3.06 6.96 -0.85
N TRP A 46 -4.11 7.14 -1.64
CA TRP A 46 -4.37 8.39 -2.31
C TRP A 46 -5.02 9.35 -1.33
N VAL A 47 -4.48 10.55 -1.24
CA VAL A 47 -4.99 11.62 -0.37
C VAL A 47 -5.42 12.78 -1.26
N SER A 48 -6.72 13.10 -1.21
CA SER A 48 -7.28 14.19 -1.99
C SER A 48 -6.87 15.56 -1.42
N GLU A 49 -7.19 16.63 -2.16
CA GLU A 49 -7.02 18.01 -1.75
C GLU A 49 -7.81 18.38 -0.47
N ASN A 50 -8.87 17.64 -0.16
CA ASN A 50 -9.69 17.81 1.04
C ASN A 50 -9.28 16.82 2.16
N GLU A 51 -8.08 16.28 2.09
CA GLU A 51 -7.53 15.33 3.06
C GLU A 51 -8.36 14.05 3.24
N ASN A 52 -9.16 13.66 2.25
CA ASN A 52 -9.81 12.37 2.23
C ASN A 52 -8.81 11.30 1.78
N TRP A 53 -8.73 10.23 2.54
CA TRP A 53 -7.83 9.11 2.28
C TRP A 53 -8.58 7.96 1.62
N MET A 54 -8.06 7.52 0.48
CA MET A 54 -8.47 6.28 -0.16
C MET A 54 -7.31 5.29 -0.02
N SER A 55 -7.45 4.40 0.92
CA SER A 55 -6.52 3.31 1.20
C SER A 55 -7.21 2.00 0.90
N ASP A 56 -6.46 0.93 0.94
CA ASP A 56 -7.03 -0.40 0.96
C ASP A 56 -6.86 -1.18 -0.34
N GLN A 57 -5.65 -1.33 -0.74
CA GLN A 57 -5.37 -2.26 -1.82
C GLN A 57 -4.17 -3.11 -1.42
N SER A 58 -4.44 -4.32 -0.98
CA SER A 58 -3.41 -5.30 -0.67
C SER A 58 -3.81 -6.69 -1.16
N VAL A 59 -2.84 -7.56 -1.26
CA VAL A 59 -3.11 -8.98 -1.46
C VAL A 59 -3.47 -9.59 -0.12
N GLU A 60 -4.57 -10.30 -0.10
CA GLU A 60 -5.11 -10.95 1.08
C GLU A 60 -5.14 -12.47 0.93
N ALA A 61 -5.18 -13.16 2.04
CA ALA A 61 -5.40 -14.59 2.10
C ALA A 61 -6.45 -14.91 3.18
N TRP A 62 -7.02 -16.10 3.12
CA TRP A 62 -8.08 -16.50 4.03
C TRP A 62 -7.98 -17.97 4.41
N ASN A 63 -8.25 -18.27 5.67
CA ASN A 63 -8.59 -19.62 6.14
C ASN A 63 -9.76 -19.59 7.14
N ASN A 64 -10.35 -20.75 7.39
CA ASN A 64 -11.49 -20.85 8.31
C ASN A 64 -11.11 -20.76 9.79
N GLU A 65 -9.84 -20.91 10.14
CA GLU A 65 -9.35 -20.94 11.51
C GLU A 65 -9.07 -19.54 12.03
N GLU A 66 -8.41 -18.71 11.22
CA GLU A 66 -7.90 -17.40 11.63
C GLU A 66 -8.54 -16.23 10.86
N GLY A 67 -9.34 -16.52 9.84
CA GLY A 67 -10.00 -15.52 9.01
C GLY A 67 -9.06 -14.88 7.99
N CYS A 68 -9.14 -13.56 7.86
CA CYS A 68 -8.35 -12.79 6.91
C CYS A 68 -6.90 -12.61 7.37
N PHE A 69 -5.99 -12.74 6.41
CA PHE A 69 -4.58 -12.39 6.52
C PHE A 69 -4.32 -11.24 5.55
N GLU A 70 -3.92 -10.10 6.08
CA GLU A 70 -3.73 -8.87 5.35
C GLU A 70 -2.60 -8.03 5.96
N HIS A 71 -2.10 -7.02 5.26
CA HIS A 71 -1.06 -6.15 5.81
C HIS A 71 -1.54 -5.34 7.02
N MET A 72 -2.83 -4.99 7.08
CA MET A 72 -3.41 -4.17 8.14
C MET A 72 -3.32 -4.81 9.53
N GLN A 73 -3.25 -6.13 9.61
CA GLN A 73 -3.12 -6.87 10.87
C GLN A 73 -1.70 -6.86 11.44
N ASP A 74 -0.70 -6.45 10.67
CA ASP A 74 0.69 -6.30 11.14
C ASP A 74 0.82 -5.07 12.05
N ARG A 75 0.31 -5.17 13.27
CA ARG A 75 0.18 -4.07 14.23
C ARG A 75 1.49 -3.37 14.58
N HIS A 76 2.59 -4.06 14.44
CA HIS A 76 3.92 -3.59 14.81
C HIS A 76 4.82 -3.29 13.62
N CYS A 77 4.29 -3.34 12.39
CA CYS A 77 5.07 -3.21 11.15
C CYS A 77 6.32 -4.12 11.13
N ARG A 78 6.18 -5.36 11.60
CA ARG A 78 7.27 -6.34 11.57
C ARG A 78 7.47 -6.92 10.18
N PHE A 79 6.40 -6.95 9.40
CA PHE A 79 6.33 -7.59 8.09
C PHE A 79 5.98 -6.59 6.98
N SER A 80 6.11 -5.30 7.24
CA SER A 80 5.80 -4.25 6.27
C SER A 80 6.99 -3.31 6.13
N HIS A 81 7.49 -3.16 4.90
CA HIS A 81 8.65 -2.35 4.58
C HIS A 81 8.40 -1.54 3.31
N VAL A 82 8.82 -0.29 3.31
CA VAL A 82 8.69 0.59 2.15
C VAL A 82 9.99 1.33 1.87
N ARG A 83 10.27 1.58 0.59
CA ARG A 83 11.41 2.39 0.17
C ARG A 83 11.19 3.01 -1.21
N ILE A 84 11.79 4.15 -1.43
CA ILE A 84 11.93 4.73 -2.77
C ILE A 84 13.11 4.04 -3.45
N ILE A 85 12.89 3.48 -4.62
CA ILE A 85 13.96 2.83 -5.43
C ILE A 85 14.35 3.65 -6.65
N GLU A 86 13.50 4.59 -7.06
CA GLU A 86 13.81 5.56 -8.12
C GLU A 86 13.11 6.88 -7.79
N ASN A 87 13.81 7.99 -7.98
CA ASN A 87 13.26 9.33 -7.83
C ASN A 87 13.89 10.26 -8.86
N THR A 88 13.17 10.47 -9.96
CA THR A 88 13.58 11.31 -11.08
C THR A 88 12.47 12.31 -11.43
N GLU A 89 12.75 13.25 -12.32
CA GLU A 89 11.72 14.16 -12.85
C GLU A 89 10.65 13.41 -13.68
N ALA A 90 11.02 12.28 -14.27
CA ALA A 90 10.12 11.48 -15.10
C ALA A 90 9.16 10.60 -14.28
N ARG A 91 9.62 10.09 -13.14
CA ARG A 91 8.81 9.24 -12.25
C ARG A 91 9.46 9.03 -10.89
N VAL A 92 8.62 8.59 -9.95
CA VAL A 92 9.03 7.99 -8.68
C VAL A 92 8.65 6.51 -8.69
N VAL A 93 9.53 5.63 -8.23
CA VAL A 93 9.19 4.22 -8.02
C VAL A 93 9.32 3.90 -6.54
N VAL A 94 8.21 3.47 -5.96
CA VAL A 94 8.14 3.03 -4.56
C VAL A 94 7.97 1.52 -4.53
N HIS A 95 8.79 0.86 -3.73
CA HIS A 95 8.68 -0.56 -3.45
C HIS A 95 8.09 -0.74 -2.05
N TRP A 96 6.94 -1.39 -1.97
CA TRP A 96 6.32 -1.84 -0.74
C TRP A 96 6.38 -3.35 -0.66
N ARG A 97 6.93 -3.87 0.43
CA ARG A 97 7.02 -5.29 0.70
C ARG A 97 6.32 -5.61 2.01
N TYR A 98 5.49 -6.63 2.00
CA TYR A 98 4.79 -7.07 3.19
C TYR A 98 4.51 -8.57 3.17
N ALA A 99 4.20 -9.15 4.34
CA ALA A 99 3.60 -10.47 4.47
C ALA A 99 2.17 -10.32 4.99
N PRO A 100 1.19 -11.10 4.48
CA PRO A 100 -0.15 -11.13 5.05
C PRO A 100 -0.11 -11.72 6.46
N VAL A 101 -0.75 -11.03 7.41
CA VAL A 101 -0.78 -11.38 8.84
C VAL A 101 -2.22 -11.51 9.30
N SER A 102 -2.50 -12.49 10.16
CA SER A 102 -3.81 -12.65 10.80
C SER A 102 -3.97 -11.75 12.03
N ALA A 103 -5.19 -11.65 12.55
CA ALA A 103 -5.48 -10.96 13.81
C ALA A 103 -4.77 -11.60 15.02
N TYR A 104 -4.27 -12.82 14.88
CA TYR A 104 -3.50 -13.55 15.90
C TYR A 104 -1.98 -13.36 15.76
N ASP A 105 -1.55 -12.46 14.86
CA ASP A 105 -0.14 -12.14 14.65
C ASP A 105 0.66 -13.27 13.96
N HIS A 106 -0.05 -14.16 13.26
CA HIS A 106 0.54 -15.22 12.46
C HIS A 106 0.64 -14.80 11.01
N THR A 107 1.75 -15.12 10.36
CA THR A 107 1.95 -14.87 8.93
C THR A 107 1.37 -16.00 8.09
N TRP A 108 0.91 -15.65 6.90
CA TRP A 108 0.37 -16.63 5.97
C TRP A 108 1.42 -17.61 5.48
N ARG A 109 1.24 -18.89 5.79
CA ARG A 109 2.08 -19.99 5.27
C ARG A 109 3.58 -19.75 5.36
N ALA A 110 4.06 -19.28 6.50
CA ALA A 110 5.49 -19.29 6.78
C ALA A 110 6.08 -20.68 6.59
N ASP A 111 7.23 -20.76 5.95
CA ASP A 111 7.96 -22.03 5.79
C ASP A 111 8.44 -22.52 7.16
N PRO A 112 7.98 -23.68 7.64
CA PRO A 112 8.28 -24.15 9.00
C PRO A 112 9.75 -24.53 9.21
N LYS A 113 10.51 -24.72 8.12
CA LYS A 113 11.93 -25.08 8.20
C LYS A 113 12.84 -23.86 8.21
N THR A 114 12.47 -22.84 7.43
CA THR A 114 13.30 -21.66 7.23
C THR A 114 12.78 -20.42 7.95
N GLY A 115 11.50 -20.45 8.39
CA GLY A 115 10.81 -19.28 8.89
C GLY A 115 10.53 -18.20 7.82
N TRP A 116 10.72 -18.55 6.55
CA TRP A 116 10.53 -17.59 5.47
C TRP A 116 9.06 -17.36 5.20
N GLU A 117 8.68 -16.09 5.30
CA GLU A 117 7.30 -15.66 5.14
C GLU A 117 6.81 -15.67 3.68
N CYS A 118 5.51 -15.59 3.49
CA CYS A 118 4.90 -15.33 2.19
C CYS A 118 5.01 -13.84 1.88
N TRP A 119 6.14 -13.42 1.35
CA TRP A 119 6.36 -12.04 0.97
C TRP A 119 5.65 -11.67 -0.32
N ILE A 120 5.02 -10.49 -0.29
CA ILE A 120 4.45 -9.82 -1.43
C ILE A 120 5.28 -8.58 -1.69
N ASP A 121 5.62 -8.37 -2.94
CA ASP A 121 6.32 -7.19 -3.42
C ASP A 121 5.40 -6.40 -4.34
N GLU A 122 5.15 -5.17 -4.00
CA GLU A 122 4.40 -4.23 -4.82
C GLU A 122 5.29 -3.08 -5.25
N TYR A 123 5.26 -2.76 -6.53
CA TYR A 123 5.99 -1.66 -7.13
C TYR A 123 5.01 -0.65 -7.67
N TYR A 124 5.08 0.57 -7.18
CA TYR A 124 4.28 1.69 -7.64
C TYR A 124 5.14 2.58 -8.53
N TYR A 125 4.84 2.61 -9.81
CA TYR A 125 5.45 3.49 -10.80
C TYR A 125 4.57 4.73 -10.90
N ILE A 126 5.03 5.85 -10.36
CA ILE A 126 4.24 7.05 -10.10
C ILE A 126 4.76 8.16 -11.01
N TYR A 127 3.87 8.78 -11.76
CA TYR A 127 4.18 9.77 -12.78
C TYR A 127 3.74 11.19 -12.37
N PRO A 128 4.35 12.25 -12.98
CA PRO A 128 4.04 13.65 -12.60
C PRO A 128 2.59 14.09 -12.83
N ASP A 129 1.87 13.42 -13.71
CA ASP A 129 0.45 13.67 -14.01
C ASP A 129 -0.53 13.07 -12.99
N ALA A 130 -0.03 12.60 -11.86
CA ALA A 130 -0.77 11.93 -10.81
C ALA A 130 -1.36 10.56 -11.22
N SER A 131 -0.83 9.94 -12.27
CA SER A 131 -1.09 8.54 -12.57
C SER A 131 -0.08 7.63 -11.87
N ALA A 132 -0.50 6.40 -11.57
CA ALA A 132 0.39 5.38 -11.06
C ALA A 132 0.01 3.99 -11.59
N ILE A 133 1.03 3.16 -11.83
CA ILE A 133 0.88 1.75 -12.16
C ILE A 133 1.34 0.94 -10.96
N ARG A 134 0.49 0.05 -10.46
CA ARG A 134 0.80 -0.91 -9.43
C ARG A 134 1.15 -2.26 -10.06
N ASN A 135 2.32 -2.79 -9.74
CA ASN A 135 2.75 -4.14 -10.13
C ASN A 135 2.93 -4.98 -8.88
N VAL A 136 2.26 -6.13 -8.83
CA VAL A 136 2.23 -7.01 -7.66
C VAL A 136 2.87 -8.34 -8.00
N SER A 137 3.75 -8.82 -7.14
CA SER A 137 4.38 -10.14 -7.27
C SER A 137 4.48 -10.84 -5.92
N TRP A 138 4.43 -12.17 -5.93
CA TRP A 138 4.64 -13.02 -4.75
C TRP A 138 5.23 -14.37 -5.15
N LYS A 139 5.69 -15.11 -4.17
CA LYS A 139 6.20 -16.47 -4.39
C LYS A 139 5.06 -17.37 -4.84
N LYS A 140 5.19 -17.94 -6.03
CA LYS A 140 4.25 -18.91 -6.58
C LYS A 140 4.03 -20.08 -5.61
N GLY A 141 2.76 -20.49 -5.46
CA GLY A 141 2.36 -21.58 -4.56
C GLY A 141 2.05 -21.15 -3.12
N ALA A 142 2.55 -20.03 -2.64
CA ALA A 142 2.27 -19.55 -1.29
C ALA A 142 0.83 -19.02 -1.16
N LEU A 143 0.36 -18.24 -2.13
CA LEU A 143 -1.01 -17.74 -2.21
C LEU A 143 -1.88 -18.52 -3.21
N GLY A 144 -1.34 -19.59 -3.82
CA GLY A 144 -1.96 -20.29 -4.93
C GLY A 144 -1.62 -19.63 -6.27
N GLU A 145 -2.29 -20.06 -7.33
CA GLU A 145 -2.16 -19.44 -8.64
C GLU A 145 -2.86 -18.08 -8.63
N PRO A 146 -2.24 -17.04 -9.22
CA PRO A 146 -2.87 -15.73 -9.32
C PRO A 146 -4.13 -15.85 -10.17
N ARG A 147 -5.23 -15.32 -9.67
CA ARG A 147 -6.38 -15.04 -10.52
C ARG A 147 -6.03 -13.79 -11.31
N GLN A 148 -6.39 -13.78 -12.57
CA GLN A 148 -6.24 -12.57 -13.37
C GLN A 148 -7.13 -11.50 -12.76
N PHE A 149 -6.50 -10.48 -12.18
CA PHE A 149 -7.16 -9.38 -11.52
C PHE A 149 -6.55 -8.10 -12.03
N GLN A 150 -7.40 -7.22 -12.49
CA GLN A 150 -7.03 -5.88 -12.93
C GLN A 150 -8.08 -4.91 -12.40
N GLU A 151 -7.62 -3.84 -11.80
CA GLU A 151 -8.49 -2.76 -11.34
C GLU A 151 -7.93 -1.42 -11.78
N THR A 152 -8.81 -0.45 -11.91
CA THR A 152 -8.47 0.94 -12.09
C THR A 152 -9.08 1.74 -10.95
N LEU A 153 -8.25 2.50 -10.26
CA LEU A 153 -8.66 3.42 -9.22
C LEU A 153 -8.59 4.85 -9.76
N ALA A 154 -9.62 5.63 -9.54
CA ALA A 154 -9.66 7.03 -9.94
C ALA A 154 -10.14 7.92 -8.80
N LEU A 155 -9.38 8.97 -8.51
CA LEU A 155 -9.84 10.08 -7.67
C LEU A 155 -10.54 11.09 -8.56
N LEU A 156 -11.79 11.36 -8.24
CA LEU A 156 -12.62 12.32 -8.96
C LEU A 156 -12.72 13.63 -8.19
N HIS A 157 -12.73 14.75 -8.91
CA HIS A 157 -13.06 16.05 -8.32
C HIS A 157 -14.52 16.09 -7.86
N PRO A 158 -14.86 16.90 -6.85
CA PRO A 158 -16.24 17.09 -6.45
C PRO A 158 -17.15 17.43 -7.64
N GLY A 159 -18.25 16.69 -7.77
CA GLY A 159 -19.21 16.86 -8.86
C GLY A 159 -18.92 16.10 -10.15
N GLN A 160 -17.77 15.45 -10.28
CA GLN A 160 -17.53 14.52 -11.39
C GLN A 160 -18.30 13.21 -11.18
N ILE A 161 -18.76 12.64 -12.27
CA ILE A 161 -19.53 11.39 -12.26
C ILE A 161 -18.62 10.25 -12.73
N GLY A 162 -18.63 9.14 -12.01
CA GLY A 162 -17.70 8.02 -12.22
C GLY A 162 -17.69 7.42 -13.63
N HIS A 163 -18.78 7.53 -14.41
CA HIS A 163 -18.77 7.02 -15.79
C HIS A 163 -17.89 7.83 -16.76
N LEU A 164 -17.54 9.08 -16.42
CA LEU A 164 -16.59 9.87 -17.21
C LEU A 164 -15.15 9.38 -17.05
N ALA A 165 -14.83 8.73 -15.92
CA ALA A 165 -13.51 8.14 -15.71
C ALA A 165 -13.26 6.92 -16.62
N HIS A 166 -14.33 6.24 -17.04
CA HIS A 166 -14.23 5.07 -17.93
C HIS A 166 -13.86 5.45 -19.37
N GLN A 167 -14.17 6.66 -19.80
CA GLN A 167 -13.88 7.15 -21.16
C GLN A 167 -12.44 7.68 -21.32
N MET A 168 -11.71 7.86 -20.24
CA MET A 168 -10.31 8.33 -20.28
C MET A 168 -9.28 7.20 -20.36
N GLY A 169 -9.72 5.96 -20.38
CA GLY A 169 -8.86 4.76 -20.38
C GLY A 169 -8.92 3.92 -21.67
N GLU A 170 -9.52 4.44 -22.77
CA GLU A 170 -9.53 3.78 -24.08
C GLU A 170 -8.46 4.34 -25.01
#